data_24b88436031059830e2cec90c3b807c2
#
_entry.id   24b88436031059830e2cec90c3b807c2
#
_cell.length_a   1.000
_cell.length_b   1.000
_cell.length_c   1.000
_cell.angle_alpha   90.00
_cell.angle_beta   90.00
_cell.angle_gamma   90.00
#
_symmetry.space_group_name_H-M   'P 1'
#
loop_
_entity.id
_entity.type
_entity.pdbx_description
1 polymer ?
#
loop_
_entity_poly.entity_id
_entity_poly.type
_entity_poly.pdbx_seq_one_letter_code
_entity_poly.pdbx_strand_id
1 'polypeptide(L)'
;MLLKFLKNGKTYECENIEYIDAQKIKVTGKDIPSLDGGFDVINNEIVDNMYNKYVTFYKKNNKDLIFTTDINTYYTYLLFDEVTGYVCSQITTTDNNVTNGILQESGKTEEFVYPAIKVLVDEDGFYLYKAVDGKIVDTTAADKKAWMDEKAKEDYIKALEAKLNEISAASKAAIISGVDLNGSHYSYETEDQNNISNAVTLANQTKLAVPYHADGESCRLYKPDEITSIYVLEETNLTHNVTYHNQLKLYIQTLTTKGEIEEIKYGETELTGEYLDTYNMIMAQAQEVIKHFIGQN
;
A
#
# COMPACT_ATOMS: atom_id res chain seq x y z
N MET A 1 2.06 45.51 -9.18
CA MET A 1 0.90 45.27 -8.30
C MET A 1 -0.32 45.88 -8.93
N LEU A 2 -1.49 45.24 -8.76
CA LEU A 2 -2.78 45.78 -9.21
C LEU A 2 -3.54 46.37 -8.04
N LEU A 3 -4.13 47.48 -8.29
CA LEU A 3 -4.94 48.25 -7.35
C LEU A 3 -6.35 48.34 -7.90
N LYS A 4 -7.31 47.75 -7.20
CA LYS A 4 -8.72 47.79 -7.58
C LYS A 4 -9.51 48.71 -6.69
N PHE A 5 -10.19 49.70 -7.29
CA PHE A 5 -11.10 50.55 -6.57
C PHE A 5 -12.49 49.90 -6.50
N LEU A 6 -12.92 49.56 -5.32
CA LEU A 6 -14.20 48.83 -5.15
C LEU A 6 -15.40 49.66 -5.59
N LYS A 7 -15.35 50.98 -5.45
CA LYS A 7 -16.46 51.86 -5.81
C LYS A 7 -16.79 51.86 -7.30
N ASN A 8 -15.78 51.76 -8.15
CA ASN A 8 -15.96 51.82 -9.60
C ASN A 8 -15.54 50.54 -10.32
N GLY A 9 -15.01 49.53 -9.58
CA GLY A 9 -14.55 48.28 -10.10
C GLY A 9 -13.33 48.29 -11.01
N LYS A 10 -12.72 49.50 -11.21
CA LYS A 10 -11.56 49.64 -12.10
C LYS A 10 -10.28 49.24 -11.40
N THR A 11 -9.38 48.70 -12.18
CA THR A 11 -8.06 48.27 -11.76
C THR A 11 -6.98 49.13 -12.37
N TYR A 12 -5.96 49.44 -11.59
CA TYR A 12 -4.81 50.29 -11.96
C TYR A 12 -3.51 49.57 -11.60
N GLU A 13 -2.49 49.71 -12.43
CA GLU A 13 -1.15 49.24 -12.08
C GLU A 13 -0.49 50.21 -11.11
N CYS A 14 0.06 49.68 -10.01
CA CYS A 14 0.85 50.47 -9.06
C CYS A 14 2.29 49.96 -8.97
N GLU A 15 3.21 50.88 -8.75
CA GLU A 15 4.64 50.59 -8.65
C GLU A 15 5.00 50.11 -7.24
N ASN A 16 4.40 50.72 -6.22
CA ASN A 16 4.65 50.38 -4.83
C ASN A 16 3.42 50.60 -3.95
N ILE A 17 3.27 49.75 -2.94
CA ILE A 17 2.29 49.92 -1.86
C ILE A 17 3.04 49.82 -0.54
N GLU A 18 3.04 50.88 0.21
CA GLU A 18 3.69 50.98 1.51
C GLU A 18 2.62 50.98 2.61
N TYR A 19 2.71 50.01 3.51
CA TYR A 19 1.85 49.91 4.69
C TYR A 19 2.38 50.83 5.77
N ILE A 20 1.64 51.88 6.09
CA ILE A 20 2.01 52.85 7.12
C ILE A 20 1.47 52.38 8.47
N ASP A 21 0.21 52.02 8.54
CA ASP A 21 -0.47 51.42 9.69
C ASP A 21 -1.68 50.60 9.25
N ALA A 22 -2.39 49.99 10.20
CA ALA A 22 -3.56 49.15 9.91
C ALA A 22 -4.71 49.88 9.18
N GLN A 23 -4.63 51.22 9.04
CA GLN A 23 -5.66 52.06 8.40
C GLN A 23 -5.12 52.90 7.26
N LYS A 24 -3.81 52.88 7.03
CA LYS A 24 -3.15 53.71 6.03
C LYS A 24 -2.19 52.92 5.19
N ILE A 25 -2.35 53.09 3.88
CA ILE A 25 -1.36 52.69 2.89
C ILE A 25 -0.98 53.84 2.01
N LYS A 26 0.22 53.86 1.51
CA LYS A 26 0.68 54.79 0.49
C LYS A 26 0.87 53.98 -0.80
N VAL A 27 0.22 54.45 -1.83
CA VAL A 27 0.30 53.84 -3.16
C VAL A 27 1.03 54.79 -4.09
N THR A 28 1.99 54.28 -4.81
CA THR A 28 2.72 54.98 -5.85
C THR A 28 2.50 54.27 -7.19
N GLY A 29 2.14 55.02 -8.21
CA GLY A 29 1.93 54.47 -9.55
C GLY A 29 1.46 55.56 -10.51
N LYS A 30 1.51 55.26 -11.81
CA LYS A 30 0.99 56.13 -12.84
C LYS A 30 -0.53 56.01 -12.93
N ASP A 31 -1.16 57.14 -13.19
CA ASP A 31 -2.62 57.24 -13.47
C ASP A 31 -3.55 56.73 -12.35
N ILE A 32 -3.06 56.65 -11.13
CA ILE A 32 -3.90 56.33 -9.98
C ILE A 32 -4.83 57.54 -9.70
N PRO A 33 -6.15 57.36 -9.82
CA PRO A 33 -7.06 58.47 -9.69
C PRO A 33 -7.14 58.97 -8.25
N SER A 34 -7.23 60.29 -8.11
CA SER A 34 -7.68 60.87 -6.85
C SER A 34 -9.17 60.65 -6.71
N LEU A 35 -9.61 59.94 -5.68
CA LEU A 35 -11.03 59.72 -5.46
C LEU A 35 -11.58 60.76 -4.49
N ASP A 36 -12.50 61.58 -4.98
CA ASP A 36 -13.29 62.49 -4.17
C ASP A 36 -14.58 61.77 -3.72
N GLY A 37 -14.77 61.60 -2.43
CA GLY A 37 -15.95 61.05 -1.83
C GLY A 37 -15.71 59.96 -0.79
N GLY A 38 -16.67 59.75 0.08
CA GLY A 38 -16.59 58.77 1.14
C GLY A 38 -16.71 57.34 0.60
N PHE A 39 -15.94 56.45 1.19
CA PHE A 39 -16.06 55.00 0.99
C PHE A 39 -16.62 54.37 2.24
N ASP A 40 -17.48 53.41 2.07
CA ASP A 40 -17.89 52.58 3.17
C ASP A 40 -16.71 51.68 3.57
N VAL A 41 -16.53 51.57 4.86
CA VAL A 41 -15.55 50.64 5.43
C VAL A 41 -16.02 49.23 5.19
N ILE A 42 -15.32 48.56 4.34
CA ILE A 42 -15.41 47.09 4.31
C ILE A 42 -14.33 46.58 5.25
N ASN A 43 -14.72 45.79 6.23
CA ASN A 43 -13.77 45.18 7.17
C ASN A 43 -12.55 44.67 6.42
N ASN A 44 -11.38 44.75 7.06
CA ASN A 44 -10.12 44.18 6.56
C ASN A 44 -10.28 42.67 6.37
N GLU A 45 -10.95 42.27 5.36
CA GLU A 45 -11.01 40.87 4.99
C GLU A 45 -9.97 40.63 3.91
N ILE A 46 -8.97 39.82 4.28
CA ILE A 46 -8.18 39.12 3.29
C ILE A 46 -9.12 38.07 2.71
N VAL A 47 -9.68 38.35 1.58
CA VAL A 47 -10.40 37.32 0.84
C VAL A 47 -9.35 36.44 0.17
N ASP A 48 -8.96 35.40 0.87
CA ASP A 48 -8.20 34.30 0.30
C ASP A 48 -9.18 33.44 -0.47
N ASN A 49 -9.47 33.80 -1.69
CA ASN A 49 -9.96 32.80 -2.57
C ASN A 49 -8.72 31.99 -2.98
N MET A 50 -8.88 30.67 -3.09
CA MET A 50 -7.81 29.67 -3.33
C MET A 50 -6.76 30.10 -4.37
N TYR A 51 -6.98 31.16 -5.06
CA TYR A 51 -6.31 31.58 -6.28
C TYR A 51 -5.78 33.01 -6.27
N ASN A 52 -6.37 33.92 -5.50
CA ASN A 52 -5.97 35.33 -5.47
C ASN A 52 -6.04 35.89 -4.06
N LYS A 53 -4.93 36.39 -3.56
CA LYS A 53 -4.93 37.16 -2.31
C LYS A 53 -5.29 38.60 -2.59
N TYR A 54 -6.38 39.04 -2.00
CA TYR A 54 -6.80 40.42 -2.02
C TYR A 54 -6.64 41.03 -0.64
N VAL A 55 -5.97 42.16 -0.58
CA VAL A 55 -5.88 42.93 0.66
C VAL A 55 -6.66 44.21 0.45
N THR A 56 -7.71 44.40 1.23
CA THR A 56 -8.53 45.60 1.18
C THR A 56 -8.06 46.58 2.24
N PHE A 57 -7.72 47.78 1.84
CA PHE A 57 -7.34 48.87 2.73
C PHE A 57 -8.15 50.12 2.42
N TYR A 58 -8.38 50.92 3.40
CA TYR A 58 -8.99 52.23 3.20
C TYR A 58 -8.31 53.28 4.06
N LYS A 59 -8.41 54.49 3.62
CA LYS A 59 -7.86 55.64 4.28
C LYS A 59 -8.81 56.19 5.32
N LYS A 60 -8.28 56.60 6.46
CA LYS A 60 -9.02 57.16 7.59
C LYS A 60 -9.88 58.37 7.25
N ASN A 61 -9.66 59.05 6.14
CA ASN A 61 -10.37 60.26 5.74
C ASN A 61 -11.45 60.01 4.68
N ASN A 62 -11.97 58.82 4.59
CA ASN A 62 -13.03 58.43 3.66
C ASN A 62 -12.72 58.67 2.18
N LYS A 63 -11.45 58.73 1.80
CA LYS A 63 -11.11 59.11 0.43
C LYS A 63 -10.76 57.95 -0.47
N ASP A 64 -10.17 56.90 0.07
CA ASP A 64 -9.69 55.80 -0.80
C ASP A 64 -9.90 54.45 -0.12
N LEU A 65 -10.81 53.72 -0.64
CA LEU A 65 -10.84 52.29 -0.41
C LEU A 65 -9.99 51.64 -1.49
N ILE A 66 -8.95 50.99 -1.08
CA ILE A 66 -7.98 50.41 -1.99
C ILE A 66 -7.94 48.92 -1.80
N PHE A 67 -8.11 48.28 -2.90
CA PHE A 67 -8.06 46.87 -3.00
C PHE A 67 -6.82 46.48 -3.78
N THR A 68 -5.91 45.78 -3.16
CA THR A 68 -4.63 45.45 -3.77
C THR A 68 -4.52 43.94 -3.99
N THR A 69 -4.01 43.58 -5.12
CA THR A 69 -3.63 42.22 -5.44
C THR A 69 -2.23 42.21 -6.03
N ASP A 70 -1.46 41.21 -5.71
CA ASP A 70 -0.19 41.01 -6.39
C ASP A 70 -0.46 40.55 -7.83
N ILE A 71 0.28 41.13 -8.78
CA ILE A 71 0.25 40.66 -10.16
C ILE A 71 1.08 39.41 -10.22
N ASN A 72 0.41 38.29 -10.16
CA ASN A 72 1.04 36.99 -10.38
C ASN A 72 0.69 36.47 -11.78
N THR A 73 1.61 35.81 -12.40
CA THR A 73 1.31 34.95 -13.56
C THR A 73 1.09 33.57 -13.04
N TYR A 74 -0.04 32.97 -13.38
CA TYR A 74 -0.36 31.62 -13.06
C TYR A 74 -0.06 30.75 -14.27
N TYR A 75 0.42 29.54 -13.97
CA TYR A 75 0.77 28.52 -14.94
C TYR A 75 0.06 27.24 -14.57
N THR A 76 -0.64 26.64 -15.50
CA THR A 76 -1.25 25.32 -15.32
C THR A 76 -0.45 24.28 -16.05
N TYR A 77 -0.01 23.27 -15.31
CA TYR A 77 0.77 22.15 -15.81
C TYR A 77 0.00 20.86 -15.66
N LEU A 78 0.21 19.96 -16.62
CA LEU A 78 -0.03 18.55 -16.43
C LEU A 78 1.28 17.88 -16.06
N LEU A 79 1.30 17.20 -14.92
CA LEU A 79 2.47 16.49 -14.40
C LEU A 79 2.45 15.04 -14.89
N PHE A 80 3.62 14.55 -15.25
CA PHE A 80 3.77 13.16 -15.68
C PHE A 80 4.81 12.42 -14.83
N ASP A 81 4.64 11.12 -14.72
CA ASP A 81 5.61 10.24 -14.12
C ASP A 81 6.81 10.03 -15.06
N GLU A 82 8.03 10.23 -14.57
CA GLU A 82 9.24 10.18 -15.40
C GLU A 82 9.56 8.80 -15.98
N VAL A 83 9.11 7.75 -15.30
CA VAL A 83 9.42 6.37 -15.71
C VAL A 83 8.43 5.88 -16.76
N THR A 84 7.15 6.14 -16.54
CA THR A 84 6.07 5.65 -17.40
C THR A 84 5.64 6.66 -18.46
N GLY A 85 5.89 7.94 -18.21
CA GLY A 85 5.42 9.04 -19.05
C GLY A 85 3.92 9.36 -18.87
N TYR A 86 3.17 8.61 -18.08
CA TYR A 86 1.73 8.87 -17.89
C TYR A 86 1.46 10.13 -17.09
N VAL A 87 0.43 10.88 -17.51
CA VAL A 87 0.00 12.09 -16.82
C VAL A 87 -0.79 11.71 -15.58
N CYS A 88 -0.26 12.08 -14.42
CA CYS A 88 -0.77 11.67 -13.12
C CYS A 88 -1.43 12.79 -12.31
N SER A 89 -1.19 14.09 -12.66
CA SER A 89 -1.74 15.20 -11.91
C SER A 89 -1.86 16.46 -12.76
N GLN A 90 -2.69 17.41 -12.29
CA GLN A 90 -2.80 18.76 -12.81
C GLN A 90 -2.57 19.75 -11.67
N ILE A 91 -1.69 20.71 -11.87
CA ILE A 91 -1.45 21.79 -10.88
C ILE A 91 -1.55 23.16 -11.54
N THR A 92 -1.91 24.14 -10.74
CA THR A 92 -1.80 25.55 -11.10
C THR A 92 -0.94 26.25 -10.05
N THR A 93 0.09 26.94 -10.48
CA THR A 93 1.10 27.56 -9.63
C THR A 93 1.58 28.88 -10.20
N THR A 94 2.28 29.68 -9.41
CA THR A 94 3.02 30.85 -9.87
C THR A 94 4.45 30.54 -10.30
N ASP A 95 4.89 29.29 -10.13
CA ASP A 95 6.18 28.83 -10.62
C ASP A 95 6.12 28.56 -12.12
N ASN A 96 7.03 29.16 -12.86
CA ASN A 96 7.11 29.06 -14.31
C ASN A 96 8.03 27.88 -14.78
N ASN A 97 8.56 27.12 -13.85
CA ASN A 97 9.43 25.97 -14.14
C ASN A 97 9.13 24.79 -13.21
N VAL A 98 8.16 23.99 -13.59
CA VAL A 98 7.73 22.81 -12.83
C VAL A 98 8.37 21.57 -13.41
N THR A 99 9.14 20.86 -12.58
CA THR A 99 9.75 19.58 -12.96
C THR A 99 8.66 18.58 -13.34
N ASN A 100 8.86 17.84 -14.42
CA ASN A 100 7.90 16.88 -14.97
C ASN A 100 6.52 17.47 -15.30
N GLY A 101 6.50 18.80 -15.54
CA GLY A 101 5.29 19.54 -15.91
C GLY A 101 5.31 19.96 -17.37
N ILE A 102 4.23 19.71 -18.10
CA ILE A 102 4.01 20.27 -19.42
C ILE A 102 2.99 21.38 -19.28
N LEU A 103 3.44 22.59 -19.61
CA LEU A 103 2.61 23.79 -19.54
C LEU A 103 1.41 23.68 -20.50
N GLN A 104 0.22 23.90 -19.98
CA GLN A 104 -1.02 23.92 -20.75
C GLN A 104 -1.46 25.33 -21.06
N GLU A 105 -1.47 26.18 -20.04
CA GLU A 105 -1.88 27.57 -20.18
C GLU A 105 -1.24 28.44 -19.09
N SER A 106 -1.20 29.74 -19.36
CA SER A 106 -0.76 30.75 -18.40
C SER A 106 -1.53 32.06 -18.58
N GLY A 107 -1.67 32.82 -17.52
CA GLY A 107 -2.31 34.11 -17.55
C GLY A 107 -2.04 34.91 -16.30
N LYS A 108 -2.22 36.26 -16.42
CA LYS A 108 -2.09 37.17 -15.28
C LYS A 108 -3.32 37.07 -14.39
N THR A 109 -3.17 37.40 -13.12
CA THR A 109 -4.16 37.26 -12.05
C THR A 109 -5.60 37.68 -12.43
N GLU A 110 -5.78 38.74 -13.18
CA GLU A 110 -7.13 39.24 -13.51
C GLU A 110 -7.74 38.64 -14.77
N GLU A 111 -6.91 38.06 -15.61
CA GLU A 111 -7.30 37.45 -16.89
C GLU A 111 -7.32 35.95 -16.82
N PHE A 112 -6.71 35.39 -15.77
CA PHE A 112 -6.54 33.95 -15.64
C PHE A 112 -7.82 33.31 -15.13
N VAL A 113 -8.40 32.49 -15.99
CA VAL A 113 -9.50 31.62 -15.63
C VAL A 113 -8.89 30.23 -15.31
N TYR A 114 -9.11 29.75 -14.10
CA TYR A 114 -8.62 28.43 -13.72
C TYR A 114 -9.22 27.37 -14.62
N PRO A 115 -8.41 26.61 -15.34
CA PRO A 115 -8.93 25.55 -16.18
C PRO A 115 -9.61 24.48 -15.32
N ALA A 116 -10.64 23.89 -15.86
CA ALA A 116 -11.28 22.76 -15.22
C ALA A 116 -10.27 21.64 -15.00
N ILE A 117 -10.36 20.97 -13.86
CA ILE A 117 -9.54 19.80 -13.57
C ILE A 117 -9.88 18.71 -14.60
N LYS A 118 -8.88 18.25 -15.34
CA LYS A 118 -9.05 17.16 -16.31
C LYS A 118 -9.29 15.83 -15.59
N VAL A 119 -10.16 15.04 -16.14
CA VAL A 119 -10.21 13.61 -15.79
C VAL A 119 -8.95 12.97 -16.37
N LEU A 120 -8.11 12.42 -15.49
CA LEU A 120 -6.79 11.89 -15.88
C LEU A 120 -6.77 10.37 -16.01
N VAL A 121 -7.77 9.70 -15.44
CA VAL A 121 -7.90 8.23 -15.47
C VAL A 121 -9.31 7.83 -15.91
N ASP A 122 -9.42 6.66 -16.50
CA ASP A 122 -10.70 6.04 -16.83
C ASP A 122 -11.29 5.28 -15.61
N GLU A 123 -12.40 4.58 -15.82
CA GLU A 123 -13.10 3.78 -14.80
C GLU A 123 -12.26 2.60 -14.25
N ASP A 124 -11.29 2.11 -15.04
CA ASP A 124 -10.35 1.06 -14.61
C ASP A 124 -9.13 1.62 -13.86
N GLY A 125 -9.02 2.95 -13.77
CA GLY A 125 -7.88 3.66 -13.19
C GLY A 125 -6.69 3.78 -14.14
N PHE A 126 -6.87 3.49 -15.45
CA PHE A 126 -5.82 3.67 -16.45
C PHE A 126 -5.71 5.13 -16.87
N TYR A 127 -4.50 5.62 -17.06
CA TYR A 127 -4.21 7.00 -17.44
C TYR A 127 -4.65 7.32 -18.86
N LEU A 128 -5.40 8.42 -19.02
CA LEU A 128 -5.93 8.86 -20.31
C LEU A 128 -4.91 9.61 -21.17
N TYR A 129 -3.85 10.13 -20.56
CA TYR A 129 -2.85 10.95 -21.24
C TYR A 129 -1.44 10.51 -20.91
N LYS A 130 -0.52 10.73 -21.85
CA LYS A 130 0.92 10.54 -21.66
C LYS A 130 1.73 11.67 -22.27
N ALA A 131 2.93 11.90 -21.73
CA ALA A 131 3.90 12.84 -22.27
C ALA A 131 4.78 12.15 -23.33
N VAL A 132 4.83 12.72 -24.52
CA VAL A 132 5.68 12.25 -25.63
C VAL A 132 6.34 13.47 -26.27
N ASP A 133 7.64 13.51 -26.32
CA ASP A 133 8.42 14.59 -26.94
C ASP A 133 7.99 16.00 -26.46
N GLY A 134 7.77 16.14 -25.14
CA GLY A 134 7.37 17.41 -24.53
C GLY A 134 5.92 17.84 -24.79
N LYS A 135 5.07 16.94 -25.28
CA LYS A 135 3.66 17.18 -25.53
C LYS A 135 2.80 16.15 -24.82
N ILE A 136 1.59 16.57 -24.46
CA ILE A 136 0.57 15.66 -23.94
C ILE A 136 -0.21 15.09 -25.13
N VAL A 137 -0.29 13.76 -25.16
CA VAL A 137 -1.07 13.01 -26.15
C VAL A 137 -2.01 12.05 -25.43
N ASP A 138 -3.10 11.69 -26.10
CA ASP A 138 -4.00 10.65 -25.61
C ASP A 138 -3.29 9.30 -25.60
N THR A 139 -3.57 8.46 -24.60
CA THR A 139 -3.12 7.07 -24.57
C THR A 139 -3.92 6.24 -25.57
N THR A 140 -3.34 5.14 -26.00
CA THR A 140 -3.94 4.22 -26.96
C THR A 140 -4.46 2.95 -26.30
N ALA A 141 -5.26 2.18 -27.02
CA ALA A 141 -5.67 0.84 -26.59
C ALA A 141 -4.45 -0.10 -26.35
N ALA A 142 -3.37 0.10 -27.11
CA ALA A 142 -2.14 -0.65 -26.90
C ALA A 142 -1.43 -0.27 -25.59
N ASP A 143 -1.44 1.02 -25.21
CA ASP A 143 -0.92 1.49 -23.92
C ASP A 143 -1.73 0.89 -22.77
N LYS A 144 -3.07 0.93 -22.86
CA LYS A 144 -3.96 0.34 -21.85
C LYS A 144 -3.71 -1.16 -21.71
N LYS A 145 -3.58 -1.87 -22.82
CA LYS A 145 -3.29 -3.30 -22.80
C LYS A 145 -1.96 -3.59 -22.10
N ALA A 146 -0.89 -2.87 -22.44
CA ALA A 146 0.42 -3.06 -21.83
C ALA A 146 0.38 -2.78 -20.31
N TRP A 147 -0.34 -1.74 -19.89
CA TRP A 147 -0.53 -1.41 -18.47
C TRP A 147 -1.32 -2.50 -17.74
N MET A 148 -2.38 -3.03 -18.35
CA MET A 148 -3.15 -4.14 -17.77
C MET A 148 -2.33 -5.42 -17.65
N ASP A 149 -1.52 -5.75 -18.68
CA ASP A 149 -0.64 -6.91 -18.67
C ASP A 149 0.41 -6.79 -17.56
N GLU A 150 0.97 -5.59 -17.34
CA GLU A 150 1.96 -5.36 -16.26
C GLU A 150 1.31 -5.42 -14.87
N LYS A 151 0.16 -4.79 -14.70
CA LYS A 151 -0.62 -4.86 -13.46
C LYS A 151 -1.00 -6.30 -13.11
N ALA A 152 -1.40 -7.09 -14.10
CA ALA A 152 -1.71 -8.51 -13.89
C ALA A 152 -0.50 -9.30 -13.40
N LYS A 153 0.71 -9.01 -13.92
CA LYS A 153 1.96 -9.62 -13.44
C LYS A 153 2.27 -9.22 -12.00
N GLU A 154 2.15 -7.94 -11.67
CA GLU A 154 2.35 -7.46 -10.30
C GLU A 154 1.38 -8.12 -9.32
N ASP A 155 0.09 -8.19 -9.70
CA ASP A 155 -0.95 -8.82 -8.89
C ASP A 155 -0.70 -10.31 -8.70
N TYR A 156 -0.23 -11.00 -9.77
CA TYR A 156 0.18 -12.40 -9.69
C TYR A 156 1.35 -12.59 -8.71
N ILE A 157 2.42 -11.79 -8.82
CA ILE A 157 3.59 -11.90 -7.94
C ILE A 157 3.18 -11.69 -6.48
N LYS A 158 2.37 -10.66 -6.19
CA LYS A 158 1.87 -10.37 -4.85
C LYS A 158 1.01 -11.52 -4.30
N ALA A 159 0.13 -12.08 -5.12
CA ALA A 159 -0.71 -13.23 -4.74
C ALA A 159 0.14 -14.46 -4.45
N LEU A 160 1.15 -14.73 -5.29
CA LEU A 160 2.08 -15.84 -5.10
C LEU A 160 2.85 -15.73 -3.79
N GLU A 161 3.46 -14.58 -3.51
CA GLU A 161 4.20 -14.35 -2.27
C GLU A 161 3.29 -14.47 -1.03
N ALA A 162 2.11 -13.86 -1.08
CA ALA A 162 1.13 -13.94 0.00
C ALA A 162 0.70 -15.38 0.28
N LYS A 163 0.40 -16.15 -0.76
CA LYS A 163 -0.03 -17.54 -0.64
C LYS A 163 1.08 -18.45 -0.12
N LEU A 164 2.32 -18.29 -0.58
CA LEU A 164 3.45 -19.05 -0.06
C LEU A 164 3.69 -18.78 1.43
N ASN A 165 3.51 -17.54 1.88
CA ASN A 165 3.59 -17.21 3.30
C ASN A 165 2.41 -17.80 4.10
N GLU A 166 1.19 -17.75 3.55
CA GLU A 166 -0.02 -18.32 4.15
C GLU A 166 0.14 -19.84 4.39
N ILE A 167 0.51 -20.59 3.35
CA ILE A 167 0.69 -22.06 3.48
C ILE A 167 1.85 -22.43 4.40
N SER A 168 2.91 -21.62 4.44
CA SER A 168 4.03 -21.82 5.36
C SER A 168 3.60 -21.64 6.81
N ALA A 169 2.83 -20.60 7.10
CA ALA A 169 2.27 -20.37 8.43
C ALA A 169 1.28 -21.46 8.83
N ALA A 170 0.41 -21.90 7.92
CA ALA A 170 -0.56 -22.96 8.15
C ALA A 170 0.12 -24.32 8.42
N SER A 171 1.15 -24.65 7.65
CA SER A 171 1.96 -25.86 7.88
C SER A 171 2.60 -25.84 9.26
N LYS A 172 3.24 -24.72 9.61
CA LYS A 172 3.83 -24.57 10.94
C LYS A 172 2.79 -24.70 12.04
N ALA A 173 1.64 -24.06 11.90
CA ALA A 173 0.55 -24.17 12.87
C ALA A 173 0.04 -25.63 13.01
N ALA A 174 -0.10 -26.36 11.90
CA ALA A 174 -0.52 -27.76 11.93
C ALA A 174 0.50 -28.69 12.60
N ILE A 175 1.80 -28.40 12.45
CA ILE A 175 2.86 -29.14 13.14
C ILE A 175 2.82 -28.86 14.64
N ILE A 176 2.85 -27.61 15.05
CA ILE A 176 2.93 -27.26 16.48
C ILE A 176 1.64 -27.54 17.24
N SER A 177 0.49 -27.65 16.54
CA SER A 177 -0.75 -28.08 17.19
C SER A 177 -0.68 -29.51 17.73
N GLY A 178 0.27 -30.31 17.29
CA GLY A 178 0.53 -31.65 17.84
C GLY A 178 -0.55 -32.68 17.53
N VAL A 179 -0.75 -33.61 18.46
CA VAL A 179 -1.63 -34.77 18.27
C VAL A 179 -2.48 -35.08 19.50
N ASP A 180 -3.60 -35.77 19.28
CA ASP A 180 -4.42 -36.31 20.35
C ASP A 180 -4.20 -37.83 20.48
N LEU A 181 -4.00 -38.29 21.68
CA LEU A 181 -3.90 -39.72 22.00
C LEU A 181 -4.65 -40.07 23.29
N ASN A 182 -5.59 -41.00 23.23
CA ASN A 182 -6.36 -41.48 24.38
C ASN A 182 -7.08 -40.36 25.19
N GLY A 183 -7.49 -39.30 24.53
CA GLY A 183 -8.21 -38.17 25.15
C GLY A 183 -7.31 -37.09 25.75
N SER A 184 -6.01 -37.23 25.68
CA SER A 184 -5.01 -36.23 26.04
C SER A 184 -4.41 -35.60 24.81
N HIS A 185 -4.11 -34.29 24.88
CA HIS A 185 -3.47 -33.53 23.80
C HIS A 185 -1.99 -33.34 24.09
N TYR A 186 -1.18 -33.42 23.03
CA TYR A 186 0.27 -33.25 23.07
C TYR A 186 0.65 -32.23 22.00
N SER A 187 1.04 -31.02 22.39
CA SER A 187 1.59 -29.99 21.47
C SER A 187 2.99 -30.38 21.01
N TYR A 188 3.40 -29.87 19.85
CA TYR A 188 4.67 -30.23 19.23
C TYR A 188 5.49 -29.00 18.86
N GLU A 189 5.64 -28.08 19.81
CA GLU A 189 6.55 -26.94 19.66
C GLU A 189 8.00 -27.41 19.69
N THR A 190 8.96 -26.52 19.39
CA THR A 190 10.37 -26.90 19.29
C THR A 190 10.92 -27.52 20.60
N GLU A 191 10.45 -27.07 21.75
CA GLU A 191 10.83 -27.63 23.04
C GLU A 191 10.24 -29.01 23.25
N ASP A 192 8.99 -29.23 22.84
CA ASP A 192 8.30 -30.53 22.93
C ASP A 192 8.95 -31.58 22.03
N GLN A 193 9.34 -31.19 20.81
CA GLN A 193 10.08 -32.07 19.89
C GLN A 193 11.37 -32.61 20.53
N ASN A 194 12.12 -31.76 21.21
CA ASN A 194 13.34 -32.16 21.91
C ASN A 194 13.01 -33.05 23.14
N ASN A 195 12.00 -32.67 23.92
CA ASN A 195 11.61 -33.36 25.13
C ASN A 195 11.11 -34.77 24.84
N ILE A 196 10.20 -34.96 23.85
CA ILE A 196 9.67 -36.25 23.49
C ILE A 196 10.75 -37.16 22.88
N SER A 197 11.63 -36.61 22.02
CA SER A 197 12.74 -37.37 21.43
C SER A 197 13.71 -37.90 22.49
N ASN A 198 14.04 -37.08 23.49
CA ASN A 198 14.87 -37.46 24.61
C ASN A 198 14.16 -38.50 25.51
N ALA A 199 12.88 -38.29 25.81
CA ALA A 199 12.08 -39.19 26.63
C ALA A 199 11.95 -40.59 25.98
N VAL A 200 11.64 -40.64 24.68
CA VAL A 200 11.52 -41.91 23.98
C VAL A 200 12.87 -42.65 23.88
N THR A 201 13.95 -41.92 23.68
CA THR A 201 15.30 -42.46 23.64
C THR A 201 15.66 -43.11 25.00
N LEU A 202 15.45 -42.37 26.09
CA LEU A 202 15.74 -42.86 27.44
C LEU A 202 14.86 -44.05 27.82
N ALA A 203 13.55 -43.98 27.53
CA ALA A 203 12.64 -45.09 27.83
C ALA A 203 13.03 -46.37 27.09
N ASN A 204 13.39 -46.27 25.82
CA ASN A 204 13.76 -47.44 24.99
C ASN A 204 15.11 -48.03 25.36
N GLN A 205 16.08 -47.21 25.76
CA GLN A 205 17.39 -47.71 26.23
C GLN A 205 17.32 -48.37 27.60
N THR A 206 16.56 -47.79 28.51
CA THR A 206 16.51 -48.27 29.91
C THR A 206 15.42 -49.31 30.16
N LYS A 207 14.41 -49.36 29.29
CA LYS A 207 13.18 -50.15 29.45
C LYS A 207 12.37 -49.72 30.70
N LEU A 208 12.59 -48.52 31.18
CA LEU A 208 11.89 -47.93 32.34
C LEU A 208 10.90 -46.85 31.90
N ALA A 209 9.88 -46.64 32.75
CA ALA A 209 8.95 -45.51 32.53
C ALA A 209 9.65 -44.17 32.77
N VAL A 210 9.35 -43.19 31.97
CA VAL A 210 9.94 -41.83 31.99
C VAL A 210 8.88 -40.80 32.34
N PRO A 211 9.26 -39.71 33.02
CA PRO A 211 8.35 -38.59 33.30
C PRO A 211 8.05 -37.80 32.02
N TYR A 212 6.77 -37.61 31.76
CA TYR A 212 6.26 -36.76 30.68
C TYR A 212 4.88 -36.20 31.05
N HIS A 213 4.30 -35.29 30.25
CA HIS A 213 2.94 -34.80 30.47
C HIS A 213 2.25 -34.47 29.14
N ALA A 214 0.94 -34.57 29.13
CA ALA A 214 0.08 -33.95 28.14
C ALA A 214 -0.20 -32.49 28.51
N ASP A 215 -0.68 -31.72 27.55
CA ASP A 215 -0.97 -30.29 27.74
C ASP A 215 -2.01 -30.07 28.82
N GLY A 216 -1.68 -29.19 29.77
CA GLY A 216 -2.55 -28.90 30.90
C GLY A 216 -2.68 -30.01 31.95
N GLU A 217 -1.96 -31.12 31.82
CA GLU A 217 -1.96 -32.21 32.75
C GLU A 217 -0.73 -32.25 33.65
N SER A 218 -0.82 -32.92 34.79
CA SER A 218 0.31 -33.12 35.67
C SER A 218 1.28 -34.16 35.05
N CYS A 219 2.58 -33.95 35.26
CA CYS A 219 3.60 -34.87 34.87
C CYS A 219 3.36 -36.26 35.52
N ARG A 220 3.41 -37.32 34.73
CA ARG A 220 3.31 -38.71 35.15
C ARG A 220 4.36 -39.59 34.51
N LEU A 221 4.47 -40.82 34.97
CA LEU A 221 5.38 -41.80 34.35
C LEU A 221 4.70 -42.50 33.16
N TYR A 222 5.31 -42.40 31.99
CA TYR A 222 4.92 -43.03 30.75
C TYR A 222 5.78 -44.27 30.51
N LYS A 223 5.17 -45.44 30.24
CA LYS A 223 5.89 -46.61 29.83
C LYS A 223 6.54 -46.44 28.45
N PRO A 224 7.59 -47.24 28.12
CA PRO A 224 8.24 -47.14 26.82
C PRO A 224 7.30 -47.18 25.60
N ASP A 225 6.30 -48.05 25.63
CA ASP A 225 5.30 -48.17 24.55
C ASP A 225 4.35 -46.97 24.48
N GLU A 226 3.97 -46.39 25.62
CA GLU A 226 3.12 -45.19 25.66
C GLU A 226 3.84 -43.97 25.05
N ILE A 227 5.07 -43.68 25.53
CA ILE A 227 5.85 -42.56 25.04
C ILE A 227 6.26 -42.71 23.57
N THR A 228 6.57 -43.96 23.14
CA THR A 228 6.87 -44.30 21.76
C THR A 228 5.65 -44.04 20.86
N SER A 229 4.45 -44.34 21.33
CA SER A 229 3.21 -44.11 20.57
C SER A 229 2.96 -42.62 20.33
N ILE A 230 3.18 -41.77 21.32
CA ILE A 230 3.07 -40.30 21.18
C ILE A 230 4.10 -39.82 20.15
N TYR A 231 5.37 -40.17 20.32
CA TYR A 231 6.45 -39.79 19.43
C TYR A 231 6.17 -40.19 17.97
N VAL A 232 5.67 -41.41 17.72
CA VAL A 232 5.34 -41.86 16.38
C VAL A 232 4.22 -41.06 15.75
N LEU A 233 3.20 -40.68 16.51
CA LEU A 233 2.12 -39.84 16.01
C LEU A 233 2.63 -38.46 15.67
N GLU A 234 3.44 -37.87 16.52
CA GLU A 234 4.05 -36.53 16.32
C GLU A 234 4.96 -36.53 15.08
N GLU A 235 5.85 -37.52 14.93
CA GLU A 235 6.73 -37.64 13.76
C GLU A 235 5.95 -37.87 12.47
N THR A 236 4.83 -38.61 12.55
CA THR A 236 3.93 -38.79 11.42
C THR A 236 3.27 -37.49 11.03
N ASN A 237 2.77 -36.72 11.99
CA ASN A 237 2.17 -35.41 11.79
C ASN A 237 3.19 -34.45 11.18
N LEU A 238 4.40 -34.38 11.74
CA LEU A 238 5.50 -33.56 11.23
C LEU A 238 5.82 -33.91 9.76
N THR A 239 6.06 -35.18 9.49
CA THR A 239 6.43 -35.64 8.15
C THR A 239 5.32 -35.39 7.13
N HIS A 240 4.06 -35.61 7.50
CA HIS A 240 2.89 -35.29 6.68
C HIS A 240 2.88 -33.80 6.32
N ASN A 241 2.90 -32.91 7.32
CA ASN A 241 2.75 -31.48 7.10
C ASN A 241 3.94 -30.88 6.34
N VAL A 242 5.17 -31.31 6.64
CA VAL A 242 6.38 -30.86 5.91
C VAL A 242 6.32 -31.31 4.45
N THR A 243 5.97 -32.59 4.21
CA THR A 243 5.93 -33.12 2.84
C THR A 243 4.80 -32.52 2.03
N TYR A 244 3.60 -32.43 2.60
CA TYR A 244 2.45 -31.79 1.96
C TYR A 244 2.75 -30.32 1.61
N HIS A 245 3.26 -29.56 2.57
CA HIS A 245 3.65 -28.16 2.34
C HIS A 245 4.66 -28.02 1.20
N ASN A 246 5.69 -28.85 1.16
CA ASN A 246 6.70 -28.79 0.12
C ASN A 246 6.13 -29.07 -1.27
N GLN A 247 5.29 -30.10 -1.39
CA GLN A 247 4.64 -30.43 -2.67
C GLN A 247 3.62 -29.36 -3.08
N LEU A 248 2.82 -28.87 -2.15
CA LEU A 248 1.87 -27.78 -2.40
C LEU A 248 2.57 -26.50 -2.85
N LYS A 249 3.69 -26.16 -2.22
CA LYS A 249 4.53 -25.03 -2.62
C LYS A 249 5.02 -25.15 -4.07
N LEU A 250 5.51 -26.33 -4.45
CA LEU A 250 5.95 -26.60 -5.83
C LEU A 250 4.78 -26.51 -6.81
N TYR A 251 3.63 -27.07 -6.44
CA TYR A 251 2.40 -26.98 -7.25
C TYR A 251 1.98 -25.54 -7.47
N ILE A 252 1.90 -24.71 -6.43
CA ILE A 252 1.53 -23.29 -6.52
C ILE A 252 2.45 -22.52 -7.49
N GLN A 253 3.74 -22.84 -7.51
CA GLN A 253 4.72 -22.19 -8.40
C GLN A 253 4.52 -22.52 -9.88
N THR A 254 3.70 -23.50 -10.20
CA THR A 254 3.34 -23.84 -11.60
C THR A 254 2.05 -23.17 -12.07
N LEU A 255 1.27 -22.59 -11.15
CA LEU A 255 0.07 -21.86 -11.48
C LEU A 255 0.43 -20.57 -12.22
N THR A 256 -0.43 -20.10 -13.10
CA THR A 256 -0.10 -18.99 -14.00
C THR A 256 -0.96 -17.76 -13.77
N THR A 257 -2.02 -17.88 -13.01
CA THR A 257 -2.95 -16.79 -12.74
C THR A 257 -3.16 -16.56 -11.25
N LYS A 258 -3.47 -15.32 -10.89
CA LYS A 258 -3.84 -14.94 -9.52
C LYS A 258 -5.04 -15.76 -9.02
N GLY A 259 -6.06 -15.97 -9.87
CA GLY A 259 -7.26 -16.70 -9.49
C GLY A 259 -6.95 -18.15 -9.07
N GLU A 260 -6.13 -18.86 -9.84
CA GLU A 260 -5.70 -20.24 -9.48
C GLU A 260 -4.96 -20.28 -8.13
N ILE A 261 -4.12 -19.28 -7.86
CA ILE A 261 -3.37 -19.16 -6.60
C ILE A 261 -4.32 -18.91 -5.41
N GLU A 262 -5.32 -18.04 -5.59
CA GLU A 262 -6.28 -17.68 -4.54
C GLU A 262 -7.17 -18.84 -4.12
N GLU A 263 -7.44 -19.79 -5.01
CA GLU A 263 -8.24 -21.00 -4.72
C GLU A 263 -7.52 -22.01 -3.85
N ILE A 264 -6.19 -21.93 -3.72
CA ILE A 264 -5.41 -22.85 -2.90
C ILE A 264 -5.69 -22.65 -1.40
N LYS A 265 -5.95 -23.78 -0.72
CA LYS A 265 -6.13 -23.81 0.74
C LYS A 265 -5.31 -24.93 1.35
N TYR A 266 -4.52 -24.60 2.36
CA TYR A 266 -3.72 -25.60 3.07
C TYR A 266 -4.62 -26.65 3.75
N GLY A 267 -4.30 -27.93 3.55
CA GLY A 267 -5.06 -29.05 4.11
C GLY A 267 -6.33 -29.43 3.34
N GLU A 268 -6.85 -28.55 2.44
CA GLU A 268 -8.03 -28.86 1.61
C GLU A 268 -7.66 -29.12 0.13
N THR A 269 -6.59 -28.49 -0.36
CA THR A 269 -6.16 -28.66 -1.76
C THR A 269 -5.53 -30.01 -1.97
N GLU A 270 -6.14 -30.82 -2.83
CA GLU A 270 -5.61 -32.14 -3.19
C GLU A 270 -4.38 -32.00 -4.09
N LEU A 271 -3.30 -32.69 -3.72
CA LEU A 271 -2.14 -32.85 -4.59
C LEU A 271 -2.48 -33.78 -5.75
N THR A 272 -1.96 -33.49 -6.93
CA THR A 272 -2.19 -34.29 -8.13
C THR A 272 -0.89 -34.58 -8.88
N GLY A 273 -0.89 -35.58 -9.77
CA GLY A 273 0.26 -35.92 -10.61
C GLY A 273 1.53 -36.18 -9.80
N GLU A 274 2.65 -35.65 -10.28
CA GLU A 274 3.97 -35.86 -9.67
C GLU A 274 4.09 -35.37 -8.21
N TYR A 275 3.30 -34.37 -7.83
CA TYR A 275 3.28 -33.88 -6.44
C TYR A 275 2.66 -34.89 -5.49
N LEU A 276 1.54 -35.53 -5.90
CA LEU A 276 0.89 -36.58 -5.15
C LEU A 276 1.77 -37.84 -5.10
N ASP A 277 2.37 -38.20 -6.22
CA ASP A 277 3.24 -39.41 -6.30
C ASP A 277 4.44 -39.26 -5.37
N THR A 278 5.08 -38.08 -5.37
CA THR A 278 6.20 -37.78 -4.48
C THR A 278 5.77 -37.77 -3.02
N TYR A 279 4.64 -37.16 -2.70
CA TYR A 279 4.07 -37.15 -1.35
C TYR A 279 3.84 -38.60 -0.86
N ASN A 280 3.18 -39.44 -1.65
CA ASN A 280 2.89 -40.82 -1.32
C ASN A 280 4.16 -41.65 -1.12
N MET A 281 5.15 -41.48 -1.99
CA MET A 281 6.45 -42.15 -1.88
C MET A 281 7.16 -41.81 -0.56
N ILE A 282 7.22 -40.52 -0.19
CA ILE A 282 7.87 -40.10 1.06
C ILE A 282 7.09 -40.61 2.28
N MET A 283 5.76 -40.53 2.26
CA MET A 283 4.94 -41.04 3.36
C MET A 283 5.06 -42.53 3.54
N ALA A 284 5.11 -43.30 2.45
CA ALA A 284 5.35 -44.74 2.50
C ALA A 284 6.73 -45.07 3.11
N GLN A 285 7.78 -44.35 2.70
CA GLN A 285 9.12 -44.53 3.26
C GLN A 285 9.16 -44.15 4.75
N ALA A 286 8.49 -43.07 5.17
CA ALA A 286 8.40 -42.73 6.58
C ALA A 286 7.72 -43.82 7.43
N GLN A 287 6.63 -44.39 6.90
CA GLN A 287 5.95 -45.51 7.57
C GLN A 287 6.85 -46.73 7.74
N GLU A 288 7.67 -47.06 6.74
CA GLU A 288 8.64 -48.17 6.86
C GLU A 288 9.71 -47.89 7.92
N VAL A 289 10.22 -46.64 7.98
CA VAL A 289 11.16 -46.23 9.03
C VAL A 289 10.54 -46.35 10.42
N ILE A 290 9.30 -45.92 10.59
CA ILE A 290 8.55 -46.02 11.86
C ILE A 290 8.35 -47.51 12.25
N LYS A 291 7.92 -48.38 11.32
CA LYS A 291 7.78 -49.81 11.58
C LYS A 291 9.10 -50.44 12.05
N HIS A 292 10.20 -50.07 11.39
CA HIS A 292 11.52 -50.57 11.75
C HIS A 292 11.94 -50.04 13.16
N PHE A 293 11.68 -48.78 13.48
CA PHE A 293 11.93 -48.20 14.78
C PHE A 293 11.14 -48.89 15.89
N ILE A 294 9.85 -49.17 15.72
CA ILE A 294 9.02 -49.87 16.70
C ILE A 294 9.46 -51.34 16.84
N GLY A 295 9.83 -52.02 15.73
CA GLY A 295 10.23 -53.42 15.73
C GLY A 295 11.60 -53.69 16.38
N GLN A 296 12.42 -52.66 16.60
CA GLN A 296 13.71 -52.78 17.30
C GLN A 296 13.62 -52.53 18.80
N ASN A 297 12.51 -52.00 19.29
CA ASN A 297 12.27 -51.66 20.70
C ASN A 297 11.38 -52.68 21.39
#